data_8e1a4e5a244a5f2cc95ec0fffa32e43a
#
_entry.id   8e1a4e5a244a5f2cc95ec0fffa32e43a
#
_cell.length_a   1.000
_cell.length_b   1.000
_cell.length_c   1.000
_cell.angle_alpha   90.00
_cell.angle_beta   90.00
_cell.angle_gamma   90.00
#
_symmetry.space_group_name_H-M   'P 1'
#
loop_
_entity.id
_entity.type
_entity.pdbx_description
1 polymer ?
#
loop_
_entity_poly.entity_id
_entity_poly.type
_entity_poly.pdbx_seq_one_letter_code
_entity_poly.pdbx_strand_id
1 'polypeptide(L)'
;MIYKSPLELMNDEPMDPIFDLGQYPIQDLGNPKTKELIAQCQEELKTVGCAVIRNFVKAESLQRMLSEADRLMDQTYWASMTHNPYFTKEDHLIPEDHPKRFFQNRSSGFINSDLLEEESDLNKIFYSKVLLDFISECLQISPLYCWADPLGNHPYSVMDDEHYFPWHFDGNDFTVSILVQQAEQGGDFEYVPNIRTSDDENFEGVNKILNGFREGVQSLSLRPGD
;
A
#
# COMPACT_ATOMS: atom_id res chain seq x y z
N MET A 1 25.57 3.41 -12.80
CA MET A 1 24.84 4.15 -11.75
C MET A 1 25.30 3.60 -10.42
N ILE A 2 25.75 4.43 -9.47
CA ILE A 2 26.13 3.97 -8.13
C ILE A 2 24.84 3.86 -7.34
N TYR A 3 24.48 2.66 -6.91
CA TYR A 3 23.33 2.43 -6.04
C TYR A 3 23.55 3.12 -4.70
N LYS A 4 22.68 4.04 -4.33
CA LYS A 4 22.64 4.62 -2.99
C LYS A 4 21.66 3.81 -2.14
N SER A 5 22.01 3.55 -0.90
CA SER A 5 21.10 2.89 0.03
C SER A 5 19.90 3.81 0.37
N PRO A 6 18.74 3.28 0.76
CA PRO A 6 17.63 4.12 1.22
C PRO A 6 18.00 5.10 2.31
N LEU A 7 18.92 4.74 3.22
CA LEU A 7 19.42 5.64 4.26
C LEU A 7 20.19 6.85 3.71
N GLU A 8 20.91 6.68 2.59
CA GLU A 8 21.65 7.78 1.93
C GLU A 8 20.72 8.68 1.10
N LEU A 9 19.51 8.19 0.78
CA LEU A 9 18.47 8.93 0.05
C LEU A 9 17.47 9.63 0.99
N MET A 10 17.43 9.22 2.29
CA MET A 10 16.55 9.88 3.26
C MET A 10 16.83 11.38 3.30
N ASN A 11 15.78 12.18 3.26
CA ASN A 11 15.88 13.62 3.24
C ASN A 11 14.92 14.26 4.25
N ASP A 12 15.23 15.48 4.64
CA ASP A 12 14.42 16.35 5.48
C ASP A 12 13.79 17.49 4.66
N GLU A 13 13.53 17.27 3.35
CA GLU A 13 12.92 18.25 2.49
C GLU A 13 11.52 18.67 3.01
N PRO A 14 11.14 19.94 2.82
CA PRO A 14 9.82 20.39 3.19
C PRO A 14 8.73 19.64 2.42
N MET A 15 7.81 19.02 3.15
CA MET A 15 6.71 18.23 2.56
C MET A 15 5.46 19.08 2.28
N ASP A 16 5.48 20.40 2.59
CA ASP A 16 4.36 21.32 2.31
C ASP A 16 3.86 21.31 0.85
N PRO A 17 4.74 21.16 -0.17
CA PRO A 17 4.27 21.09 -1.55
C PRO A 17 3.47 19.81 -1.86
N ILE A 18 3.59 18.77 -1.02
CA ILE A 18 3.03 17.43 -1.25
C ILE A 18 1.87 17.17 -0.31
N PHE A 19 2.08 17.34 1.01
CA PHE A 19 1.06 17.05 2.03
C PHE A 19 0.34 18.30 2.51
N ASP A 20 -0.91 18.13 2.96
CA ASP A 20 -1.63 19.19 3.66
C ASP A 20 -1.17 19.30 5.12
N LEU A 21 0.01 19.91 5.32
CA LEU A 21 0.59 20.08 6.65
C LEU A 21 -0.17 21.13 7.52
N GLY A 22 -1.07 21.89 6.92
CA GLY A 22 -1.98 22.78 7.66
C GLY A 22 -3.06 21.97 8.40
N GLN A 23 -3.58 20.93 7.76
CA GLN A 23 -4.51 20.00 8.35
C GLN A 23 -3.78 18.94 9.19
N TYR A 24 -2.70 18.38 8.69
CA TYR A 24 -1.93 17.28 9.26
C TYR A 24 -0.47 17.67 9.51
N PRO A 25 -0.16 18.36 10.62
CA PRO A 25 1.19 18.87 10.88
C PRO A 25 2.18 17.77 11.32
N ILE A 26 2.35 16.73 10.49
CA ILE A 26 3.14 15.52 10.80
C ILE A 26 4.65 15.80 10.98
N GLN A 27 5.15 16.95 10.51
CA GLN A 27 6.53 17.38 10.72
C GLN A 27 6.82 17.74 12.19
N ASP A 28 5.79 17.90 13.01
CA ASP A 28 5.91 18.14 14.45
C ASP A 28 5.12 17.06 15.23
N LEU A 29 5.81 15.99 15.60
CA LEU A 29 5.22 14.90 16.39
C LEU A 29 4.78 15.35 17.79
N GLY A 30 5.25 16.52 18.25
CA GLY A 30 4.81 17.14 19.51
C GLY A 30 3.47 17.86 19.39
N ASN A 31 3.05 18.22 18.18
CA ASN A 31 1.83 18.98 17.93
C ASN A 31 0.58 18.19 18.42
N PRO A 32 -0.36 18.84 19.10
CA PRO A 32 -1.57 18.18 19.58
C PRO A 32 -2.39 17.49 18.48
N LYS A 33 -2.53 18.12 17.31
CA LYS A 33 -3.24 17.53 16.17
C LYS A 33 -2.54 16.27 15.63
N THR A 34 -1.21 16.28 15.59
CA THR A 34 -0.43 15.11 15.15
C THR A 34 -0.57 13.97 16.13
N LYS A 35 -0.52 14.24 17.44
CA LYS A 35 -0.75 13.22 18.47
C LYS A 35 -2.15 12.62 18.41
N GLU A 36 -3.17 13.44 18.17
CA GLU A 36 -4.54 12.97 17.98
C GLU A 36 -4.66 12.07 16.73
N LEU A 37 -4.07 12.48 15.62
CA LEU A 37 -4.03 11.68 14.39
C LEU A 37 -3.30 10.34 14.59
N ILE A 38 -2.15 10.34 15.24
CA ILE A 38 -1.40 9.12 15.57
C ILE A 38 -2.26 8.18 16.41
N ALA A 39 -2.90 8.71 17.47
CA ALA A 39 -3.76 7.92 18.35
C ALA A 39 -4.97 7.32 17.59
N GLN A 40 -5.56 8.10 16.65
CA GLN A 40 -6.61 7.62 15.77
C GLN A 40 -6.10 6.48 14.88
N CYS A 41 -4.97 6.67 14.19
CA CYS A 41 -4.39 5.63 13.33
C CYS A 41 -4.07 4.34 14.11
N GLN A 42 -3.50 4.47 15.32
CA GLN A 42 -3.21 3.32 16.18
C GLN A 42 -4.48 2.54 16.56
N GLU A 43 -5.57 3.24 16.92
CA GLU A 43 -6.83 2.60 17.26
C GLU A 43 -7.49 1.94 16.04
N GLU A 44 -7.46 2.59 14.87
CA GLU A 44 -8.00 2.03 13.62
C GLU A 44 -7.20 0.78 13.19
N LEU A 45 -5.86 0.85 13.21
CA LEU A 45 -4.99 -0.29 12.89
C LEU A 45 -5.26 -1.48 13.84
N LYS A 46 -5.44 -1.22 15.12
CA LYS A 46 -5.73 -2.25 16.11
C LYS A 46 -7.11 -2.89 15.96
N THR A 47 -8.13 -2.10 15.65
CA THR A 47 -9.53 -2.55 15.64
C THR A 47 -9.97 -3.11 14.30
N VAL A 48 -9.57 -2.44 13.21
CA VAL A 48 -9.99 -2.80 11.84
C VAL A 48 -8.83 -3.09 10.90
N GLY A 49 -7.58 -3.05 11.36
CA GLY A 49 -6.40 -3.43 10.58
C GLY A 49 -6.03 -2.45 9.46
N CYS A 50 -6.72 -1.32 9.36
CA CYS A 50 -6.47 -0.32 8.33
C CYS A 50 -6.77 1.07 8.88
N ALA A 51 -5.89 2.04 8.62
CA ALA A 51 -6.11 3.46 8.92
C ALA A 51 -6.09 4.27 7.63
N VAL A 52 -6.99 5.22 7.47
CA VAL A 52 -7.09 6.07 6.27
C VAL A 52 -7.01 7.54 6.65
N ILE A 53 -6.00 8.23 6.12
CA ILE A 53 -5.85 9.68 6.28
C ILE A 53 -6.43 10.36 5.04
N ARG A 54 -7.56 11.05 5.20
CA ARG A 54 -8.32 11.61 4.10
C ARG A 54 -7.72 12.91 3.56
N ASN A 55 -7.62 13.03 2.21
CA ASN A 55 -7.06 14.20 1.53
C ASN A 55 -5.66 14.58 2.06
N PHE A 56 -4.83 13.59 2.35
CA PHE A 56 -3.50 13.79 2.90
C PHE A 56 -2.55 14.39 1.88
N VAL A 57 -2.62 13.92 0.62
CA VAL A 57 -1.84 14.43 -0.50
C VAL A 57 -2.59 15.54 -1.20
N LYS A 58 -1.94 16.68 -1.44
CA LYS A 58 -2.52 17.85 -2.11
C LYS A 58 -2.84 17.57 -3.58
N ALA A 59 -3.88 18.21 -4.10
CA ALA A 59 -4.33 18.05 -5.48
C ALA A 59 -3.23 18.36 -6.51
N GLU A 60 -2.40 19.37 -6.27
CA GLU A 60 -1.30 19.76 -7.16
C GLU A 60 -0.21 18.67 -7.22
N SER A 61 0.07 17.98 -6.10
CA SER A 61 0.98 16.85 -6.06
C SER A 61 0.40 15.65 -6.79
N LEU A 62 -0.87 15.32 -6.55
CA LEU A 62 -1.57 14.26 -7.28
C LEU A 62 -1.53 14.49 -8.79
N GLN A 63 -1.73 15.73 -9.24
CA GLN A 63 -1.66 16.06 -10.66
C GLN A 63 -0.25 15.85 -11.24
N ARG A 64 0.82 16.15 -10.46
CA ARG A 64 2.19 15.87 -10.89
C ARG A 64 2.46 14.38 -10.96
N MET A 65 2.04 13.62 -9.93
CA MET A 65 2.16 12.15 -9.89
C MET A 65 1.40 11.49 -11.05
N LEU A 66 0.18 11.92 -11.33
CA LEU A 66 -0.62 11.42 -12.46
C LEU A 66 0.08 11.71 -13.80
N SER A 67 0.55 12.95 -13.99
CA SER A 67 1.26 13.34 -15.21
C SER A 67 2.57 12.56 -15.39
N GLU A 68 3.26 12.22 -14.31
CA GLU A 68 4.45 11.37 -14.34
C GLU A 68 4.08 9.93 -14.74
N ALA A 69 3.06 9.34 -14.11
CA ALA A 69 2.57 8.02 -14.44
C ALA A 69 2.13 7.92 -15.91
N ASP A 70 1.39 8.92 -16.42
CA ASP A 70 0.96 8.98 -17.83
C ASP A 70 2.15 9.00 -18.80
N ARG A 71 3.21 9.77 -18.49
CA ARG A 71 4.43 9.80 -19.33
C ARG A 71 5.19 8.46 -19.33
N LEU A 72 5.08 7.70 -18.26
CA LEU A 72 5.77 6.43 -18.09
C LEU A 72 4.90 5.22 -18.45
N MET A 73 3.66 5.43 -18.84
CA MET A 73 2.68 4.37 -19.10
C MET A 73 3.19 3.32 -20.11
N ASP A 74 3.86 3.75 -21.17
CA ASP A 74 4.45 2.86 -22.19
C ASP A 74 5.60 1.98 -21.65
N GLN A 75 6.13 2.29 -20.48
CA GLN A 75 7.18 1.54 -19.81
C GLN A 75 6.63 0.65 -18.68
N THR A 76 5.32 0.56 -18.55
CA THR A 76 4.67 -0.27 -17.54
C THR A 76 5.06 -1.75 -17.74
N TYR A 77 5.57 -2.36 -16.67
CA TYR A 77 5.78 -3.80 -16.64
C TYR A 77 4.47 -4.50 -16.32
N TRP A 78 3.85 -5.05 -17.36
CA TRP A 78 2.62 -5.83 -17.21
C TRP A 78 2.93 -7.27 -16.82
N ALA A 79 2.41 -7.70 -15.71
CA ALA A 79 2.60 -9.05 -15.20
C ALA A 79 1.26 -9.79 -15.10
N SER A 80 1.29 -11.06 -15.50
CA SER A 80 0.21 -12.00 -15.24
C SER A 80 0.80 -13.24 -14.57
N MET A 81 0.24 -13.62 -13.43
CA MET A 81 0.69 -14.78 -12.69
C MET A 81 -0.48 -15.50 -12.02
N THR A 82 -0.35 -16.82 -11.87
CA THR A 82 -1.31 -17.64 -11.12
C THR A 82 -0.72 -17.92 -9.74
N HIS A 83 -1.44 -17.57 -8.69
CA HIS A 83 -1.03 -17.84 -7.31
C HIS A 83 -2.22 -18.16 -6.41
N ASN A 84 -1.95 -18.80 -5.30
CA ASN A 84 -2.89 -18.91 -4.19
C ASN A 84 -2.73 -17.71 -3.22
N PRO A 85 -3.65 -17.50 -2.27
CA PRO A 85 -3.59 -16.35 -1.36
C PRO A 85 -2.31 -16.25 -0.52
N TYR A 86 -1.55 -17.31 -0.39
CA TYR A 86 -0.34 -17.41 0.43
C TYR A 86 0.95 -17.35 -0.40
N PHE A 87 0.87 -17.22 -1.71
CA PHE A 87 2.01 -17.27 -2.64
C PHE A 87 2.88 -18.53 -2.50
N THR A 88 2.30 -19.62 -2.09
CA THR A 88 3.00 -20.91 -1.95
C THR A 88 2.87 -21.75 -3.21
N LYS A 89 3.81 -22.67 -3.40
CA LYS A 89 3.71 -23.67 -4.47
C LYS A 89 2.52 -24.61 -4.18
N GLU A 90 1.97 -25.19 -5.24
CA GLU A 90 0.94 -26.21 -5.10
C GLU A 90 1.48 -27.41 -4.33
N ASP A 91 0.68 -27.88 -3.37
CA ASP A 91 0.95 -29.08 -2.58
C ASP A 91 -0.22 -30.04 -2.72
N HIS A 92 0.00 -31.14 -3.43
CA HIS A 92 -1.01 -32.18 -3.67
C HIS A 92 -1.27 -33.08 -2.46
N LEU A 93 -0.51 -32.93 -1.36
CA LEU A 93 -0.71 -33.70 -0.12
C LEU A 93 -1.80 -33.09 0.77
N ILE A 94 -2.18 -31.84 0.52
CA ILE A 94 -3.28 -31.18 1.24
C ILE A 94 -4.60 -31.34 0.47
N PRO A 95 -5.77 -31.26 1.15
CA PRO A 95 -7.09 -31.37 0.51
C PRO A 95 -7.30 -30.36 -0.63
N GLU A 96 -8.09 -30.76 -1.64
CA GLU A 96 -8.35 -29.90 -2.82
C GLU A 96 -9.06 -28.58 -2.48
N ASP A 97 -9.89 -28.59 -1.45
CA ASP A 97 -10.64 -27.43 -0.95
C ASP A 97 -9.84 -26.55 0.01
N HIS A 98 -8.56 -26.87 0.24
CA HIS A 98 -7.72 -26.07 1.13
C HIS A 98 -7.33 -24.72 0.48
N PRO A 99 -7.35 -23.57 1.20
CA PRO A 99 -7.03 -22.25 0.65
C PRO A 99 -5.68 -22.14 -0.07
N LYS A 100 -4.67 -22.91 0.33
CA LYS A 100 -3.37 -22.98 -0.35
C LYS A 100 -3.42 -23.69 -1.70
N ARG A 101 -4.55 -24.31 -2.07
CA ARG A 101 -4.81 -24.87 -3.40
C ARG A 101 -5.80 -24.04 -4.23
N PHE A 102 -6.25 -22.92 -3.72
CA PHE A 102 -7.14 -22.01 -4.43
C PHE A 102 -6.31 -21.04 -5.30
N PHE A 103 -6.00 -21.46 -6.52
CA PHE A 103 -5.19 -20.68 -7.46
C PHE A 103 -6.05 -19.77 -8.32
N GLN A 104 -5.68 -18.49 -8.41
CA GLN A 104 -6.34 -17.49 -9.24
C GLN A 104 -5.30 -16.74 -10.07
N ASN A 105 -5.72 -16.26 -11.25
CA ASN A 105 -4.91 -15.38 -12.06
C ASN A 105 -4.94 -13.98 -11.48
N ARG A 106 -3.78 -13.37 -11.37
CA ARG A 106 -3.59 -11.95 -11.10
C ARG A 106 -3.03 -11.31 -12.36
N SER A 107 -3.53 -10.16 -12.71
CA SER A 107 -2.89 -9.29 -13.69
C SER A 107 -2.83 -7.86 -13.18
N SER A 108 -1.69 -7.21 -13.32
CA SER A 108 -1.45 -5.83 -12.90
C SER A 108 -0.23 -5.27 -13.62
N GLY A 109 -0.14 -3.97 -13.72
CA GLY A 109 1.02 -3.26 -14.22
C GLY A 109 1.79 -2.58 -13.09
N PHE A 110 3.09 -2.39 -13.30
CA PHE A 110 3.94 -1.62 -12.41
C PHE A 110 4.83 -0.68 -13.22
N ILE A 111 4.80 0.59 -12.89
CA ILE A 111 5.85 1.53 -13.30
C ILE A 111 6.89 1.47 -12.18
N ASN A 112 8.03 0.85 -12.47
CA ASN A 112 9.05 0.57 -11.48
C ASN A 112 9.70 1.86 -10.97
N SER A 113 10.18 1.82 -9.74
CA SER A 113 10.74 2.99 -9.04
C SER A 113 11.98 3.57 -9.71
N ASP A 114 12.77 2.75 -10.42
CA ASP A 114 13.96 3.20 -11.15
C ASP A 114 13.67 4.03 -12.41
N LEU A 115 12.40 4.06 -12.84
CA LEU A 115 11.93 4.90 -13.95
C LEU A 115 11.53 6.31 -13.48
N LEU A 116 11.34 6.51 -12.18
CA LEU A 116 10.92 7.79 -11.63
C LEU A 116 12.06 8.82 -11.67
N GLU A 117 11.69 10.07 -11.95
CA GLU A 117 12.65 11.17 -11.93
C GLU A 117 13.13 11.45 -10.49
N GLU A 118 14.36 11.92 -10.31
CA GLU A 118 14.93 12.24 -8.98
C GLU A 118 14.02 13.23 -8.22
N GLU A 119 13.41 14.18 -8.93
CA GLU A 119 12.50 15.20 -8.38
C GLU A 119 11.04 14.75 -8.26
N SER A 120 10.74 13.47 -8.55
CA SER A 120 9.39 12.91 -8.42
C SER A 120 8.82 13.10 -7.02
N ASP A 121 7.54 13.51 -6.95
CA ASP A 121 6.85 13.61 -5.66
C ASP A 121 6.77 12.25 -4.96
N LEU A 122 6.63 11.15 -5.71
CA LEU A 122 6.62 9.81 -5.14
C LEU A 122 7.97 9.42 -4.53
N ASN A 123 9.10 9.79 -5.19
CA ASN A 123 10.44 9.65 -4.61
C ASN A 123 10.58 10.45 -3.31
N LYS A 124 10.15 11.71 -3.32
CA LYS A 124 10.19 12.58 -2.14
C LYS A 124 9.37 12.02 -0.99
N ILE A 125 8.17 11.52 -1.28
CA ILE A 125 7.30 10.86 -0.30
C ILE A 125 8.01 9.66 0.32
N PHE A 126 8.53 8.76 -0.52
CA PHE A 126 9.11 7.51 -0.06
C PHE A 126 10.37 7.70 0.80
N TYR A 127 11.21 8.68 0.44
CA TYR A 127 12.44 8.98 1.19
C TYR A 127 12.28 10.08 2.24
N SER A 128 11.05 10.51 2.52
CA SER A 128 10.78 11.52 3.55
C SER A 128 10.97 10.96 4.96
N LYS A 129 11.96 11.50 5.67
CA LYS A 129 12.15 11.19 7.07
C LYS A 129 10.93 11.59 7.93
N VAL A 130 10.32 12.73 7.62
CA VAL A 130 9.12 13.23 8.30
C VAL A 130 7.97 12.22 8.22
N LEU A 131 7.72 11.67 7.01
CA LEU A 131 6.68 10.66 6.83
C LEU A 131 7.06 9.34 7.52
N LEU A 132 8.31 8.91 7.40
CA LEU A 132 8.78 7.68 8.02
C LEU A 132 8.63 7.71 9.55
N ASP A 133 9.02 8.83 10.19
CA ASP A 133 8.89 9.01 11.63
C ASP A 133 7.41 8.99 12.05
N PHE A 134 6.53 9.68 11.29
CA PHE A 134 5.10 9.67 11.55
C PHE A 134 4.50 8.25 11.43
N ILE A 135 4.84 7.50 10.39
CA ILE A 135 4.37 6.11 10.20
C ILE A 135 4.91 5.21 11.31
N SER A 136 6.17 5.39 11.72
CA SER A 136 6.79 4.67 12.84
C SER A 136 5.98 4.83 14.13
N GLU A 137 5.53 6.05 14.43
CA GLU A 137 4.67 6.32 15.59
C GLU A 137 3.27 5.68 15.44
N CYS A 138 2.66 5.77 14.25
CA CYS A 138 1.35 5.13 13.99
C CYS A 138 1.41 3.61 14.16
N LEU A 139 2.46 2.96 13.69
CA LEU A 139 2.66 1.51 13.77
C LEU A 139 3.22 1.05 15.13
N GLN A 140 3.74 1.97 15.95
CA GLN A 140 4.48 1.65 17.19
C GLN A 140 5.71 0.76 16.91
N ILE A 141 6.36 0.94 15.77
CA ILE A 141 7.53 0.18 15.33
C ILE A 141 8.73 1.11 15.23
N SER A 142 9.80 0.84 15.97
CA SER A 142 11.05 1.59 15.90
C SER A 142 12.24 0.66 16.09
N PRO A 143 13.27 0.74 15.23
CA PRO A 143 13.36 1.60 14.05
C PRO A 143 12.53 1.08 12.87
N LEU A 144 12.03 2.00 12.03
CA LEU A 144 11.38 1.72 10.78
C LEU A 144 12.31 2.08 9.61
N TYR A 145 12.34 1.26 8.58
CA TYR A 145 13.23 1.43 7.42
C TYR A 145 12.45 1.39 6.12
N CYS A 146 12.90 2.16 5.13
CA CYS A 146 12.40 2.03 3.77
C CYS A 146 12.84 0.71 3.15
N TRP A 147 11.97 0.10 2.34
CA TRP A 147 12.31 -1.09 1.57
C TRP A 147 13.46 -0.81 0.59
N ALA A 148 14.43 -1.70 0.51
CA ALA A 148 15.68 -1.47 -0.20
C ALA A 148 15.70 -1.93 -1.66
N ASP A 149 14.65 -2.60 -2.16
CA ASP A 149 14.57 -3.05 -3.54
C ASP A 149 14.46 -1.85 -4.50
N PRO A 150 15.43 -1.59 -5.38
CA PRO A 150 15.42 -0.41 -6.24
C PRO A 150 14.36 -0.42 -7.34
N LEU A 151 13.72 -1.55 -7.62
CA LEU A 151 12.69 -1.68 -8.64
C LEU A 151 11.28 -1.60 -8.07
N GLY A 152 11.06 -2.22 -6.91
CA GLY A 152 9.75 -2.43 -6.32
C GLY A 152 9.50 -1.72 -4.99
N ASN A 153 10.39 -0.81 -4.56
CA ASN A 153 10.24 -0.18 -3.25
C ASN A 153 9.08 0.82 -3.17
N HIS A 154 8.76 1.56 -4.24
CA HIS A 154 7.62 2.48 -4.33
C HIS A 154 7.13 2.66 -5.77
N PRO A 155 6.73 1.60 -6.48
CA PRO A 155 6.24 1.69 -7.85
C PRO A 155 4.85 2.32 -7.89
N TYR A 156 4.48 2.87 -9.06
CA TYR A 156 3.06 3.02 -9.34
C TYR A 156 2.48 1.64 -9.65
N SER A 157 1.42 1.27 -8.96
CA SER A 157 0.59 0.11 -9.31
C SER A 157 -0.48 0.56 -10.30
N VAL A 158 -0.47 -0.04 -11.48
CA VAL A 158 -1.36 0.33 -12.60
C VAL A 158 -2.35 -0.80 -12.84
N MET A 159 -3.63 -0.44 -12.89
CA MET A 159 -4.70 -1.36 -13.26
C MET A 159 -5.58 -0.67 -14.29
N ASP A 160 -5.76 -1.29 -15.43
CA ASP A 160 -6.73 -0.88 -16.42
C ASP A 160 -7.89 -1.88 -16.49
N ASP A 161 -8.75 -1.78 -17.50
CA ASP A 161 -9.88 -2.68 -17.68
C ASP A 161 -9.43 -4.14 -17.70
N GLU A 162 -10.20 -5.01 -17.02
CA GLU A 162 -9.95 -6.45 -16.92
C GLU A 162 -8.76 -6.86 -16.04
N HIS A 163 -7.99 -5.92 -15.48
CA HIS A 163 -6.97 -6.28 -14.50
C HIS A 163 -7.58 -6.61 -13.15
N TYR A 164 -7.04 -7.63 -12.52
CA TYR A 164 -7.59 -8.18 -11.30
C TYR A 164 -6.52 -8.55 -10.28
N PHE A 165 -6.74 -8.10 -9.05
CA PHE A 165 -5.91 -8.41 -7.90
C PHE A 165 -6.72 -9.30 -6.93
N PRO A 166 -6.55 -10.64 -6.99
CA PRO A 166 -7.33 -11.55 -6.16
C PRO A 166 -6.97 -11.44 -4.67
N TRP A 167 -7.82 -12.01 -3.83
CA TRP A 167 -7.57 -12.14 -2.40
C TRP A 167 -6.19 -12.76 -2.14
N HIS A 168 -5.38 -12.08 -1.32
CA HIS A 168 -4.04 -12.54 -0.97
C HIS A 168 -3.62 -11.96 0.37
N PHE A 169 -2.57 -12.51 0.92
CA PHE A 169 -1.85 -11.96 2.06
C PHE A 169 -0.53 -11.39 1.57
N ASP A 170 -0.25 -10.13 1.91
CA ASP A 170 1.05 -9.55 1.63
C ASP A 170 2.16 -10.28 2.39
N GLY A 171 3.38 -10.27 1.82
CA GLY A 171 4.56 -10.87 2.44
C GLY A 171 5.24 -9.97 3.48
N ASN A 172 4.81 -8.72 3.60
CA ASN A 172 5.29 -7.72 4.56
C ASN A 172 4.26 -7.52 5.69
N ASP A 173 4.72 -6.97 6.81
CA ASP A 173 3.88 -6.79 8.00
C ASP A 173 2.85 -5.67 7.83
N PHE A 174 3.13 -4.68 6.97
CA PHE A 174 2.24 -3.57 6.64
C PHE A 174 2.54 -3.01 5.26
N THR A 175 1.57 -2.32 4.68
CA THR A 175 1.69 -1.60 3.40
C THR A 175 1.15 -0.18 3.57
N VAL A 176 1.85 0.80 3.00
CA VAL A 176 1.37 2.18 2.87
C VAL A 176 1.03 2.42 1.41
N SER A 177 -0.18 2.86 1.14
CA SER A 177 -0.67 3.11 -0.20
C SER A 177 -1.23 4.52 -0.32
N ILE A 178 -1.07 5.14 -1.48
CA ILE A 178 -1.66 6.43 -1.84
C ILE A 178 -2.51 6.20 -3.07
N LEU A 179 -3.80 6.55 -3.03
CA LEU A 179 -4.63 6.52 -4.22
C LEU A 179 -4.35 7.78 -5.06
N VAL A 180 -3.71 7.60 -6.21
CA VAL A 180 -3.41 8.70 -7.15
C VAL A 180 -4.58 8.96 -8.09
N GLN A 181 -5.19 7.91 -8.62
CA GLN A 181 -6.31 7.98 -9.55
C GLN A 181 -7.37 6.96 -9.17
N GLN A 182 -8.62 7.39 -9.11
CA GLN A 182 -9.77 6.53 -8.84
C GLN A 182 -10.25 5.87 -10.14
N ALA A 183 -10.65 4.62 -10.06
CA ALA A 183 -11.33 3.94 -11.16
C ALA A 183 -12.70 4.58 -11.44
N GLU A 184 -13.15 4.58 -12.70
CA GLU A 184 -14.48 5.05 -13.08
C GLU A 184 -15.57 4.11 -12.56
N GLN A 185 -15.30 2.81 -12.53
CA GLN A 185 -16.20 1.78 -11.99
C GLN A 185 -15.39 0.67 -11.31
N GLY A 186 -15.87 0.19 -10.16
CA GLY A 186 -15.22 -0.88 -9.41
C GLY A 186 -13.87 -0.45 -8.81
N GLY A 187 -12.98 -1.42 -8.62
CA GLY A 187 -11.63 -1.18 -8.09
C GLY A 187 -11.59 -0.80 -6.61
N ASP A 188 -12.66 -1.03 -5.87
CA ASP A 188 -12.66 -0.79 -4.42
C ASP A 188 -11.64 -1.70 -3.74
N PHE A 189 -10.93 -1.14 -2.78
CA PHE A 189 -10.04 -1.94 -1.94
C PHE A 189 -10.87 -2.69 -0.90
N GLU A 190 -10.83 -4.01 -0.97
CA GLU A 190 -11.54 -4.89 -0.05
C GLU A 190 -10.55 -5.63 0.85
N TYR A 191 -10.90 -5.78 2.12
CA TYR A 191 -10.09 -6.53 3.07
C TYR A 191 -10.95 -7.16 4.16
N VAL A 192 -10.40 -8.16 4.85
CA VAL A 192 -11.04 -8.78 6.01
C VAL A 192 -10.11 -8.63 7.21
N PRO A 193 -10.43 -7.74 8.17
CA PRO A 193 -9.59 -7.52 9.33
C PRO A 193 -9.51 -8.76 10.20
N ASN A 194 -8.33 -9.03 10.73
CA ASN A 194 -8.09 -10.08 11.72
C ASN A 194 -8.55 -11.48 11.30
N ILE A 195 -8.64 -11.78 10.00
CA ILE A 195 -9.07 -13.08 9.49
C ILE A 195 -8.10 -14.20 9.88
N ARG A 196 -6.83 -13.86 10.08
CA ARG A 196 -5.79 -14.76 10.62
C ARG A 196 -4.95 -14.07 11.68
N THR A 197 -4.26 -14.84 12.51
CA THR A 197 -3.29 -14.36 13.49
C THR A 197 -1.99 -15.14 13.36
N SER A 198 -0.95 -14.78 14.13
CA SER A 198 0.29 -15.56 14.21
C SER A 198 0.10 -17.00 14.69
N ASP A 199 -0.95 -17.24 15.46
CA ASP A 199 -1.22 -18.53 16.11
C ASP A 199 -2.31 -19.35 15.40
N ASP A 200 -3.10 -18.71 14.52
CA ASP A 200 -4.20 -19.36 13.81
C ASP A 200 -4.36 -18.79 12.40
N GLU A 201 -4.11 -19.60 11.39
CA GLU A 201 -4.31 -19.26 9.98
C GLU A 201 -5.79 -19.22 9.58
N ASN A 202 -6.70 -19.74 10.41
CA ASN A 202 -8.15 -19.75 10.18
C ASN A 202 -8.52 -20.17 8.74
N PHE A 203 -7.98 -21.28 8.27
CA PHE A 203 -8.19 -21.75 6.89
C PHE A 203 -9.68 -21.90 6.53
N GLU A 204 -10.55 -22.22 7.48
CA GLU A 204 -11.99 -22.29 7.25
C GLU A 204 -12.58 -20.91 6.91
N GLY A 205 -12.22 -19.88 7.69
CA GLY A 205 -12.65 -18.51 7.44
C GLY A 205 -12.15 -17.97 6.11
N VAL A 206 -10.86 -18.18 5.82
CA VAL A 206 -10.24 -17.80 4.54
C VAL A 206 -10.95 -18.49 3.38
N ASN A 207 -11.22 -19.79 3.49
CA ASN A 207 -11.90 -20.55 2.44
C ASN A 207 -13.33 -20.04 2.17
N LYS A 208 -14.06 -19.63 3.19
CA LYS A 208 -15.38 -18.97 3.01
C LYS A 208 -15.28 -17.71 2.16
N ILE A 209 -14.32 -16.83 2.45
CA ILE A 209 -14.11 -15.59 1.67
C ILE A 209 -13.74 -15.91 0.22
N LEU A 210 -12.82 -16.85 -0.01
CA LEU A 210 -12.43 -17.27 -1.36
C LEU A 210 -13.60 -17.86 -2.17
N ASN A 211 -14.58 -18.47 -1.50
CA ASN A 211 -15.80 -18.97 -2.11
C ASN A 211 -16.97 -17.97 -2.15
N GLY A 212 -16.68 -16.69 -1.95
CA GLY A 212 -17.64 -15.61 -2.17
C GLY A 212 -18.49 -15.21 -0.97
N PHE A 213 -18.23 -15.73 0.22
CA PHE A 213 -18.86 -15.22 1.43
C PHE A 213 -18.36 -13.80 1.73
N ARG A 214 -19.27 -12.93 2.13
CA ARG A 214 -18.98 -11.50 2.32
C ARG A 214 -19.03 -11.07 3.80
N GLU A 215 -19.29 -12.00 4.71
CA GLU A 215 -19.31 -11.68 6.14
C GLU A 215 -17.92 -11.27 6.63
N GLY A 216 -17.84 -10.10 7.26
CA GLY A 216 -16.58 -9.51 7.73
C GLY A 216 -15.79 -8.74 6.68
N VAL A 217 -16.14 -8.83 5.38
CA VAL A 217 -15.48 -8.07 4.33
C VAL A 217 -15.76 -6.57 4.51
N GLN A 218 -14.70 -5.79 4.57
CA GLN A 218 -14.75 -4.33 4.54
C GLN A 218 -14.38 -3.84 3.14
N SER A 219 -15.00 -2.77 2.69
CA SER A 219 -14.68 -2.08 1.45
C SER A 219 -14.35 -0.62 1.76
N LEU A 220 -13.21 -0.14 1.28
CA LEU A 220 -12.78 1.23 1.47
C LEU A 220 -13.20 2.09 0.28
N SER A 221 -14.06 3.07 0.54
CA SER A 221 -14.34 4.13 -0.41
C SER A 221 -13.22 5.18 -0.32
N LEU A 222 -12.17 4.99 -1.12
CA LEU A 222 -11.03 5.88 -1.19
C LEU A 222 -11.21 6.95 -2.26
N ARG A 223 -10.52 8.08 -2.10
CA ARG A 223 -10.45 9.17 -3.07
C ARG A 223 -9.00 9.49 -3.36
N PRO A 224 -8.68 10.06 -4.53
CA PRO A 224 -7.34 10.53 -4.79
C PRO A 224 -6.83 11.44 -3.66
N GLY A 225 -5.64 11.10 -3.14
CA GLY A 225 -5.02 11.80 -2.02
C GLY A 225 -5.26 11.18 -0.63
N ASP A 226 -6.07 10.12 -0.57
CA ASP A 226 -6.22 9.33 0.66
C ASP A 226 -5.06 8.37 0.81
#